data_1c1e7293cb9fdc37850f0d74eccc9195
#
_entry.id   1c1e7293cb9fdc37850f0d74eccc9195
#
_cell.length_a   1.000
_cell.length_b   1.000
_cell.length_c   1.000
_cell.angle_alpha   90.00
_cell.angle_beta   90.00
_cell.angle_gamma   90.00
#
_symmetry.space_group_name_H-M   'P 1'
#
loop_
_entity.id
_entity.type
_entity.pdbx_description
1 polymer ?
#
loop_
_entity_poly.entity_id
_entity_poly.type
_entity_poly.pdbx_seq_one_letter_code
_entity_poly.pdbx_strand_id
1 'polypeptide(L)'
;HQYLPEKISGISIATQGIISPDGTAVTYGNIMGNTKMQLSDFSSRLPYPCHLEHDSKAAADLELWNHPQFDSALIFLLNQNLGGAMITGHSVHQGDHMRSGLFEHICIDPDGPACYCGNRGCLETYCSANALKVAAGMPVSEFFNILHNTQTPTLSQIWQNYLDHLAFAIRNLNLVIDCPVIISGYLAPYFMESDLLYLLNKINEHSLFQMTRDQLSVGEHGQYTPAIGASLHYVKQFLNLTK
;
A
#
# COMPACT_ATOMS: atom_id res chain seq x y z
N HIS A 1 1.49 -28.24 4.72
CA HIS A 1 2.85 -28.77 4.57
C HIS A 1 3.62 -28.43 5.82
N GLN A 2 4.12 -29.43 6.58
CA GLN A 2 5.06 -29.21 7.67
C GLN A 2 6.46 -29.01 7.03
N TYR A 3 6.99 -27.79 7.12
CA TYR A 3 8.39 -27.55 6.82
C TYR A 3 9.24 -28.06 7.97
N LEU A 4 10.39 -28.63 7.63
CA LEU A 4 11.38 -29.04 8.65
C LEU A 4 11.90 -27.77 9.34
N PRO A 5 11.98 -27.74 10.68
CA PRO A 5 12.41 -26.54 11.43
C PRO A 5 13.75 -25.95 10.97
N GLU A 6 14.71 -26.82 10.60
CA GLU A 6 16.01 -26.41 10.10
C GLU A 6 16.01 -25.72 8.71
N LYS A 7 14.85 -25.74 8.02
CA LYS A 7 14.67 -25.05 6.74
C LYS A 7 14.01 -23.68 6.86
N ILE A 8 13.70 -23.24 8.08
CA ILE A 8 13.10 -21.95 8.35
C ILE A 8 14.22 -20.97 8.71
N SER A 9 14.46 -19.99 7.84
CA SER A 9 15.50 -18.96 8.03
C SER A 9 15.10 -17.91 9.06
N GLY A 10 13.79 -17.62 9.20
CA GLY A 10 13.28 -16.64 10.13
C GLY A 10 11.79 -16.35 9.91
N ILE A 11 11.25 -15.45 10.71
CA ILE A 11 9.85 -15.02 10.68
C ILE A 11 9.82 -13.50 10.50
N SER A 12 9.24 -13.03 9.39
CA SER A 12 8.99 -11.61 9.17
C SER A 12 7.55 -11.25 9.53
N ILE A 13 7.39 -10.12 10.17
CA ILE A 13 6.12 -9.59 10.67
C ILE A 13 5.88 -8.24 9.99
N ALA A 14 4.96 -8.20 9.02
CA ALA A 14 4.47 -6.95 8.46
C ALA A 14 3.35 -6.40 9.35
N THR A 15 3.45 -5.15 9.73
CA THR A 15 2.44 -4.49 10.59
C THR A 15 2.20 -3.05 10.18
N GLN A 16 1.00 -2.57 10.44
CA GLN A 16 0.71 -1.14 10.36
C GLN A 16 1.41 -0.41 11.51
N GLY A 17 1.87 0.81 11.22
CA GLY A 17 2.57 1.65 12.17
C GLY A 17 4.03 1.89 11.80
N ILE A 18 4.56 3.00 12.29
CA ILE A 18 5.94 3.41 12.01
C ILE A 18 6.90 2.56 12.84
N ILE A 19 7.81 1.89 12.18
CA ILE A 19 8.86 1.07 12.82
C ILE A 19 10.03 1.97 13.19
N SER A 20 10.67 1.69 14.33
CA SER A 20 11.89 2.39 14.75
C SER A 20 13.04 2.16 13.76
N PRO A 21 14.01 3.09 13.63
CA PRO A 21 15.12 2.93 12.69
C PRO A 21 15.97 1.66 12.89
N ASP A 22 16.01 1.15 14.11
CA ASP A 22 16.71 -0.10 14.46
C ASP A 22 15.84 -1.36 14.23
N GLY A 23 14.60 -1.21 13.77
CA GLY A 23 13.68 -2.32 13.50
C GLY A 23 13.13 -3.03 14.73
N THR A 24 13.33 -2.48 15.94
CA THR A 24 13.03 -3.19 17.20
C THR A 24 11.65 -2.90 17.77
N ALA A 25 10.98 -1.82 17.32
CA ALA A 25 9.71 -1.41 17.91
C ALA A 25 8.79 -0.68 16.93
N VAL A 26 7.49 -0.69 17.22
CA VAL A 26 6.51 0.24 16.62
C VAL A 26 6.51 1.53 17.42
N THR A 27 6.96 2.62 16.83
CA THR A 27 7.04 3.93 17.47
C THR A 27 5.70 4.67 17.45
N TYR A 28 4.89 4.42 16.42
CA TYR A 28 3.54 4.96 16.27
C TYR A 28 2.65 3.95 15.53
N GLY A 29 1.56 3.52 16.16
CA GLY A 29 0.62 2.54 15.60
C GLY A 29 -0.79 2.77 16.13
N ASN A 30 -1.47 3.79 15.57
CA ASN A 30 -2.76 4.26 16.07
C ASN A 30 -3.91 3.32 15.67
N ILE A 31 -3.89 2.80 14.43
CA ILE A 31 -4.98 1.97 13.89
C ILE A 31 -5.14 0.67 14.67
N MET A 32 -4.03 -0.02 14.91
CA MET A 32 -4.02 -1.31 15.61
C MET A 32 -3.82 -1.17 17.12
N GLY A 33 -3.61 0.05 17.64
CA GLY A 33 -3.27 0.27 19.03
C GLY A 33 -1.94 -0.39 19.45
N ASN A 34 -1.05 -0.63 18.49
CA ASN A 34 0.20 -1.36 18.67
C ASN A 34 1.43 -0.44 18.89
N THR A 35 1.21 0.83 19.20
CA THR A 35 2.29 1.74 19.65
C THR A 35 3.04 1.12 20.84
N LYS A 36 4.38 1.12 20.78
CA LYS A 36 5.30 0.48 21.74
C LYS A 36 5.37 -1.06 21.66
N MET A 37 4.72 -1.72 20.70
CA MET A 37 4.95 -3.13 20.44
C MET A 37 6.44 -3.36 20.14
N GLN A 38 7.04 -4.36 20.77
CA GLN A 38 8.46 -4.67 20.63
C GLN A 38 8.66 -5.93 19.80
N LEU A 39 9.73 -5.98 19.01
CA LEU A 39 10.13 -7.20 18.32
C LEU A 39 10.35 -8.34 19.31
N SER A 40 10.83 -8.05 20.52
CA SER A 40 11.03 -9.01 21.61
C SER A 40 9.74 -9.69 22.08
N ASP A 41 8.57 -9.08 21.87
CA ASP A 41 7.27 -9.70 22.18
C ASP A 41 7.02 -10.97 21.35
N PHE A 42 7.66 -11.07 20.20
CA PHE A 42 7.64 -12.23 19.29
C PHE A 42 8.88 -13.10 19.45
N SER A 43 10.09 -12.51 19.35
CA SER A 43 11.34 -13.25 19.33
C SER A 43 11.63 -14.01 20.64
N SER A 44 11.07 -13.56 21.78
CA SER A 44 11.16 -14.29 23.04
C SER A 44 10.32 -15.58 23.10
N ARG A 45 9.35 -15.72 22.18
CA ARG A 45 8.40 -16.85 22.15
C ARG A 45 8.58 -17.77 20.95
N LEU A 46 9.35 -17.35 19.96
CA LEU A 46 9.54 -18.06 18.71
C LEU A 46 10.99 -18.55 18.62
N PRO A 47 11.22 -19.81 18.17
CA PRO A 47 12.56 -20.39 18.09
C PRO A 47 13.36 -19.95 16.85
N TYR A 48 12.93 -18.89 16.18
CA TYR A 48 13.52 -18.38 14.95
C TYR A 48 13.86 -16.89 15.07
N PRO A 49 14.86 -16.40 14.31
CA PRO A 49 15.07 -14.98 14.16
C PRO A 49 13.77 -14.29 13.69
N CYS A 50 13.47 -13.12 14.26
CA CYS A 50 12.28 -12.34 13.88
C CYS A 50 12.70 -11.00 13.28
N HIS A 51 11.93 -10.55 12.29
CA HIS A 51 12.07 -9.24 11.65
C HIS A 51 10.73 -8.52 11.68
N LEU A 52 10.75 -7.21 11.98
CA LEU A 52 9.57 -6.36 12.02
C LEU A 52 9.67 -5.33 10.91
N GLU A 53 8.61 -5.18 10.12
CA GLU A 53 8.59 -4.25 9.01
C GLU A 53 7.21 -3.56 8.86
N HIS A 54 7.23 -2.33 8.35
CA HIS A 54 6.01 -1.61 8.00
C HIS A 54 5.37 -2.23 6.76
N ASP A 55 4.06 -2.47 6.80
CA ASP A 55 3.33 -3.20 5.75
C ASP A 55 3.47 -2.57 4.35
N SER A 56 3.38 -1.24 4.24
CA SER A 56 3.54 -0.56 2.94
C SER A 56 4.97 -0.61 2.42
N LYS A 57 5.98 -0.61 3.32
CA LYS A 57 7.39 -0.74 2.92
C LYS A 57 7.68 -2.17 2.44
N ALA A 58 7.16 -3.16 3.15
CA ALA A 58 7.19 -4.55 2.72
C ALA A 58 6.52 -4.75 1.35
N ALA A 59 5.35 -4.13 1.15
CA ALA A 59 4.68 -4.15 -0.16
C ALA A 59 5.56 -3.54 -1.26
N ALA A 60 6.19 -2.39 -1.00
CA ALA A 60 7.09 -1.76 -1.95
C ALA A 60 8.34 -2.60 -2.26
N ASP A 61 8.87 -3.30 -1.26
CA ASP A 61 9.98 -4.24 -1.47
C ASP A 61 9.61 -5.40 -2.40
N LEU A 62 8.36 -5.90 -2.31
CA LEU A 62 7.86 -6.92 -3.23
C LEU A 62 7.67 -6.37 -4.64
N GLU A 63 7.09 -5.17 -4.76
CA GLU A 63 6.89 -4.57 -6.08
C GLU A 63 8.23 -4.25 -6.76
N LEU A 64 9.23 -3.79 -6.01
CA LEU A 64 10.59 -3.60 -6.53
C LEU A 64 11.24 -4.94 -6.95
N TRP A 65 11.01 -6.03 -6.20
CA TRP A 65 11.50 -7.36 -6.55
C TRP A 65 10.90 -7.86 -7.87
N ASN A 66 9.59 -7.61 -8.07
CA ASN A 66 8.89 -8.01 -9.29
C ASN A 66 9.21 -7.09 -10.49
N HIS A 67 9.59 -5.85 -10.23
CA HIS A 67 9.87 -4.82 -11.23
C HIS A 67 11.28 -4.24 -11.08
N PRO A 68 12.33 -5.05 -11.23
CA PRO A 68 13.72 -4.62 -10.99
C PRO A 68 14.21 -3.52 -11.97
N GLN A 69 13.45 -3.25 -13.03
CA GLN A 69 13.73 -2.16 -13.97
C GLN A 69 13.36 -0.77 -13.42
N PHE A 70 12.54 -0.67 -12.38
CA PHE A 70 12.12 0.62 -11.84
C PHE A 70 13.20 1.18 -10.88
N ASP A 71 13.79 2.30 -11.28
CA ASP A 71 14.64 3.09 -10.37
C ASP A 71 13.80 3.80 -9.31
N SER A 72 12.65 4.28 -9.71
CA SER A 72 11.70 4.98 -8.83
C SER A 72 10.28 4.54 -9.12
N ALA A 73 9.41 4.48 -8.10
CA ALA A 73 7.99 4.21 -8.23
C ALA A 73 7.21 4.72 -7.00
N LEU A 74 5.94 5.05 -7.19
CA LEU A 74 4.96 5.28 -6.12
C LEU A 74 4.10 4.03 -5.94
N ILE A 75 3.99 3.54 -4.71
CA ILE A 75 3.18 2.37 -4.37
C ILE A 75 1.98 2.82 -3.55
N PHE A 76 0.77 2.58 -4.05
CA PHE A 76 -0.48 2.75 -3.32
C PHE A 76 -0.95 1.38 -2.83
N LEU A 77 -0.83 1.13 -1.55
CA LEU A 77 -1.28 -0.11 -0.91
C LEU A 77 -2.75 0.05 -0.49
N LEU A 78 -3.67 -0.33 -1.37
CA LEU A 78 -5.12 -0.22 -1.16
C LEU A 78 -5.63 -1.39 -0.31
N ASN A 79 -5.38 -1.34 0.99
CA ASN A 79 -5.81 -2.31 1.98
C ASN A 79 -7.03 -1.81 2.77
N GLN A 80 -7.39 -2.50 3.88
CA GLN A 80 -8.48 -2.05 4.78
C GLN A 80 -8.27 -0.59 5.17
N ASN A 81 -7.05 -0.22 5.55
CA ASN A 81 -6.57 1.14 5.58
C ASN A 81 -5.56 1.33 4.45
N LEU A 82 -5.55 2.52 3.86
CA LEU A 82 -4.63 2.87 2.81
C LEU A 82 -3.20 2.94 3.38
N GLY A 83 -2.25 2.52 2.61
CA GLY A 83 -0.84 2.75 2.89
C GLY A 83 -0.13 3.26 1.65
N GLY A 84 1.03 3.86 1.84
CA GLY A 84 1.87 4.33 0.77
C GLY A 84 3.33 4.00 0.98
N ALA A 85 4.05 3.89 -0.12
CA ALA A 85 5.51 3.81 -0.10
C ALA A 85 6.09 4.40 -1.39
N MET A 86 7.35 4.76 -1.32
CA MET A 86 8.10 5.33 -2.43
C MET A 86 9.38 4.53 -2.64
N ILE A 87 9.67 4.20 -3.88
CA ILE A 87 10.94 3.64 -4.32
C ILE A 87 11.74 4.78 -4.96
N THR A 88 13.01 4.89 -4.61
CA THR A 88 13.97 5.83 -5.23
C THR A 88 15.36 5.20 -5.23
N GLY A 89 16.06 5.28 -6.35
CA GLY A 89 17.40 4.69 -6.48
C GLY A 89 17.41 3.18 -6.21
N HIS A 90 16.46 2.45 -6.78
CA HIS A 90 16.28 1.00 -6.57
C HIS A 90 16.13 0.56 -5.10
N SER A 91 15.61 1.43 -4.24
CA SER A 91 15.38 1.10 -2.83
C SER A 91 14.11 1.74 -2.28
N VAL A 92 13.51 1.09 -1.28
CA VAL A 92 12.35 1.65 -0.59
C VAL A 92 12.81 2.84 0.26
N HIS A 93 12.30 4.02 -0.04
CA HIS A 93 12.66 5.25 0.65
C HIS A 93 12.03 5.30 2.04
N GLN A 94 12.87 5.34 3.07
CA GLN A 94 12.42 5.33 4.47
C GLN A 94 12.17 6.73 5.04
N GLY A 95 12.92 7.74 4.56
CA GLY A 95 13.00 9.06 5.17
C GLY A 95 13.79 9.04 6.50
N ASP A 96 14.22 10.20 6.95
CA ASP A 96 15.09 10.35 8.14
C ASP A 96 14.46 9.81 9.44
N HIS A 97 13.13 9.80 9.51
CA HIS A 97 12.35 9.37 10.67
C HIS A 97 11.42 8.18 10.36
N MET A 98 11.71 7.42 9.31
CA MET A 98 10.91 6.27 8.84
C MET A 98 9.46 6.65 8.41
N ARG A 99 9.21 7.93 8.11
CA ARG A 99 7.87 8.49 7.85
C ARG A 99 7.61 8.81 6.36
N SER A 100 8.51 8.42 5.48
CA SER A 100 8.29 8.64 4.04
C SER A 100 7.17 7.76 3.50
N GLY A 101 6.38 8.28 2.58
CA GLY A 101 5.35 7.53 1.87
C GLY A 101 4.02 7.39 2.61
N LEU A 102 3.74 8.20 3.63
CA LEU A 102 2.44 8.22 4.33
C LEU A 102 1.36 8.91 3.47
N PHE A 103 1.09 8.34 2.28
CA PHE A 103 0.16 8.92 1.29
C PHE A 103 -1.28 8.96 1.80
N GLU A 104 -1.64 8.05 2.69
CA GLU A 104 -2.94 7.97 3.35
C GLU A 104 -3.33 9.26 4.08
N HIS A 105 -2.33 10.05 4.52
CA HIS A 105 -2.57 11.29 5.26
C HIS A 105 -2.42 12.56 4.43
N ILE A 106 -2.22 12.45 3.12
CA ILE A 106 -2.31 13.61 2.24
C ILE A 106 -3.74 14.12 2.25
N CYS A 107 -3.91 15.41 2.62
CA CYS A 107 -5.20 16.07 2.58
C CYS A 107 -5.57 16.39 1.13
N ILE A 108 -6.64 15.79 0.64
CA ILE A 108 -7.18 16.03 -0.71
C ILE A 108 -8.44 16.91 -0.70
N ASP A 109 -9.05 17.08 0.48
CA ASP A 109 -10.21 17.95 0.70
C ASP A 109 -10.22 18.45 2.15
N PRO A 110 -9.81 19.70 2.43
CA PRO A 110 -9.73 20.23 3.79
C PRO A 110 -11.05 20.21 4.56
N ASP A 111 -12.18 20.25 3.86
CA ASP A 111 -13.53 20.22 4.43
C ASP A 111 -14.11 18.80 4.51
N GLY A 112 -13.35 17.81 4.05
CA GLY A 112 -13.74 16.40 3.95
C GLY A 112 -13.91 15.68 5.29
N PRO A 113 -14.14 14.34 5.24
CA PRO A 113 -14.37 13.53 6.43
C PRO A 113 -13.22 13.56 7.44
N ALA A 114 -13.53 13.34 8.72
CA ALA A 114 -12.52 13.20 9.78
C ALA A 114 -11.69 11.91 9.56
N CYS A 115 -10.37 12.03 9.65
CA CYS A 115 -9.44 10.91 9.59
C CYS A 115 -9.00 10.49 10.99
N TYR A 116 -8.68 9.22 11.19
CA TYR A 116 -8.18 8.69 12.46
C TYR A 116 -6.86 9.35 12.92
N CYS A 117 -6.12 10.00 12.04
CA CYS A 117 -4.91 10.75 12.38
C CYS A 117 -5.18 12.10 13.09
N GLY A 118 -6.45 12.48 13.20
CA GLY A 118 -6.90 13.75 13.79
C GLY A 118 -7.11 14.88 12.78
N ASN A 119 -6.70 14.70 11.52
CA ASN A 119 -6.95 15.67 10.45
C ASN A 119 -8.27 15.37 9.72
N ARG A 120 -8.58 16.17 8.70
CA ARG A 120 -9.75 16.00 7.84
C ARG A 120 -9.33 15.82 6.38
N GLY A 121 -10.18 15.13 5.60
CA GLY A 121 -10.03 15.00 4.16
C GLY A 121 -8.76 14.30 3.68
N CYS A 122 -8.19 13.45 4.52
CA CYS A 122 -7.07 12.61 4.14
C CYS A 122 -7.49 11.60 3.05
N LEU A 123 -6.57 11.24 2.16
CA LEU A 123 -6.79 10.25 1.11
C LEU A 123 -7.32 8.93 1.67
N GLU A 124 -6.92 8.52 2.86
CA GLU A 124 -7.46 7.37 3.62
C GLU A 124 -8.99 7.33 3.64
N THR A 125 -9.61 8.49 3.86
CA THR A 125 -11.07 8.58 4.04
C THR A 125 -11.85 8.45 2.73
N TYR A 126 -11.16 8.39 1.60
CA TYR A 126 -11.73 8.24 0.26
C TYR A 126 -11.28 6.97 -0.46
N CYS A 127 -10.01 6.58 -0.27
CA CYS A 127 -9.35 5.55 -1.06
C CYS A 127 -8.87 4.33 -0.26
N SER A 128 -9.31 4.12 0.97
CA SER A 128 -9.14 2.83 1.66
C SER A 128 -10.27 1.85 1.29
N ALA A 129 -10.07 0.55 1.52
CA ALA A 129 -11.16 -0.43 1.38
C ALA A 129 -12.27 -0.21 2.41
N ASN A 130 -11.93 0.31 3.60
CA ASN A 130 -12.92 0.71 4.59
C ASN A 130 -13.77 1.89 4.10
N ALA A 131 -13.17 2.89 3.45
CA ALA A 131 -13.91 4.01 2.86
C ALA A 131 -14.88 3.52 1.78
N LEU A 132 -14.44 2.63 0.90
CA LEU A 132 -15.30 2.02 -0.11
C LEU A 132 -16.46 1.23 0.51
N LYS A 133 -16.16 0.40 1.54
CA LYS A 133 -17.16 -0.36 2.28
C LYS A 133 -18.21 0.54 2.92
N VAL A 134 -17.81 1.67 3.51
CA VAL A 134 -18.74 2.65 4.11
C VAL A 134 -19.60 3.32 3.03
N ALA A 135 -18.98 3.77 1.94
CA ALA A 135 -19.70 4.42 0.84
C ALA A 135 -20.72 3.50 0.16
N ALA A 136 -20.38 2.23 0.02
CA ALA A 136 -21.22 1.21 -0.62
C ALA A 136 -22.28 0.62 0.34
N GLY A 137 -22.09 0.71 1.65
CA GLY A 137 -22.96 0.09 2.66
C GLY A 137 -22.91 -1.45 2.66
N MET A 138 -21.89 -2.05 2.05
CA MET A 138 -21.76 -3.51 1.89
C MET A 138 -20.29 -3.96 1.90
N PRO A 139 -20.01 -5.27 2.08
CA PRO A 139 -18.65 -5.82 1.96
C PRO A 139 -18.03 -5.57 0.58
N VAL A 140 -16.72 -5.34 0.53
CA VAL A 140 -15.99 -5.07 -0.72
C VAL A 140 -16.15 -6.18 -1.77
N SER A 141 -16.10 -7.43 -1.36
CA SER A 141 -16.29 -8.58 -2.26
C SER A 141 -17.69 -8.61 -2.89
N GLU A 142 -18.72 -8.26 -2.13
CA GLU A 142 -20.09 -8.15 -2.63
C GLU A 142 -20.23 -6.94 -3.57
N PHE A 143 -19.66 -5.79 -3.19
CA PHE A 143 -19.66 -4.60 -4.03
C PHE A 143 -19.09 -4.89 -5.43
N PHE A 144 -17.90 -5.47 -5.53
CA PHE A 144 -17.30 -5.78 -6.84
C PHE A 144 -18.02 -6.89 -7.57
N ASN A 145 -18.57 -7.88 -6.86
CA ASN A 145 -19.39 -8.91 -7.51
C ASN A 145 -20.62 -8.29 -8.21
N ILE A 146 -21.31 -7.36 -7.55
CA ILE A 146 -22.46 -6.69 -8.16
C ILE A 146 -22.00 -5.72 -9.26
N LEU A 147 -20.96 -4.92 -9.01
CA LEU A 147 -20.45 -3.93 -9.96
C LEU A 147 -20.05 -4.58 -11.30
N HIS A 148 -19.35 -5.70 -11.25
CA HIS A 148 -18.85 -6.36 -12.45
C HIS A 148 -19.94 -7.17 -13.20
N ASN A 149 -20.97 -7.67 -12.50
CA ASN A 149 -21.98 -8.52 -13.12
C ASN A 149 -23.28 -7.79 -13.50
N THR A 150 -23.66 -6.73 -12.77
CA THR A 150 -24.98 -6.09 -12.94
C THR A 150 -24.93 -4.61 -13.29
N GLN A 151 -23.75 -3.97 -13.24
CA GLN A 151 -23.52 -2.56 -13.61
C GLN A 151 -24.57 -1.59 -13.03
N THR A 152 -24.83 -1.70 -11.74
CA THR A 152 -25.78 -0.84 -11.04
C THR A 152 -25.28 0.62 -11.06
N PRO A 153 -26.05 1.61 -11.57
CA PRO A 153 -25.58 2.99 -11.72
C PRO A 153 -25.05 3.61 -10.42
N THR A 154 -25.68 3.32 -9.29
CA THR A 154 -25.25 3.81 -7.97
C THR A 154 -23.86 3.28 -7.59
N LEU A 155 -23.61 1.98 -7.77
CA LEU A 155 -22.29 1.39 -7.44
C LEU A 155 -21.21 1.84 -8.42
N SER A 156 -21.57 2.00 -9.70
CA SER A 156 -20.67 2.57 -10.70
C SER A 156 -20.23 3.99 -10.32
N GLN A 157 -21.18 4.84 -9.84
CA GLN A 157 -20.85 6.18 -9.39
C GLN A 157 -19.96 6.19 -8.14
N ILE A 158 -20.19 5.28 -7.18
CA ILE A 158 -19.33 5.14 -5.99
C ILE A 158 -17.92 4.77 -6.41
N TRP A 159 -17.77 3.83 -7.33
CA TRP A 159 -16.46 3.41 -7.82
C TRP A 159 -15.75 4.52 -8.63
N GLN A 160 -16.48 5.23 -9.47
CA GLN A 160 -15.93 6.38 -10.20
C GLN A 160 -15.45 7.48 -9.25
N ASN A 161 -16.22 7.82 -8.22
CA ASN A 161 -15.82 8.79 -7.21
C ASN A 161 -14.54 8.35 -6.48
N TYR A 162 -14.43 7.04 -6.16
CA TYR A 162 -13.20 6.48 -5.59
C TYR A 162 -12.00 6.67 -6.52
N LEU A 163 -12.16 6.34 -7.80
CA LEU A 163 -11.11 6.50 -8.81
C LEU A 163 -10.74 7.97 -9.05
N ASP A 164 -11.70 8.89 -8.99
CA ASP A 164 -11.46 10.33 -9.13
C ASP A 164 -10.57 10.86 -7.99
N HIS A 165 -10.84 10.46 -6.74
CA HIS A 165 -9.99 10.83 -5.60
C HIS A 165 -8.59 10.22 -5.70
N LEU A 166 -8.49 8.95 -6.13
CA LEU A 166 -7.21 8.30 -6.35
C LEU A 166 -6.41 8.99 -7.47
N ALA A 167 -7.07 9.34 -8.60
CA ALA A 167 -6.46 10.09 -9.69
C ALA A 167 -5.92 11.44 -9.23
N PHE A 168 -6.70 12.16 -8.42
CA PHE A 168 -6.27 13.44 -7.85
C PHE A 168 -4.98 13.31 -7.02
N ALA A 169 -4.92 12.29 -6.16
CA ALA A 169 -3.75 12.04 -5.34
C ALA A 169 -2.52 11.64 -6.17
N ILE A 170 -2.70 10.70 -7.11
CA ILE A 170 -1.63 10.25 -8.01
C ILE A 170 -1.06 11.43 -8.80
N ARG A 171 -1.91 12.25 -9.42
CA ARG A 171 -1.49 13.42 -10.19
C ARG A 171 -0.64 14.38 -9.36
N ASN A 172 -1.07 14.69 -8.12
CA ASN A 172 -0.34 15.63 -7.26
C ASN A 172 1.01 15.05 -6.79
N LEU A 173 1.07 13.77 -6.48
CA LEU A 173 2.31 13.11 -6.11
C LEU A 173 3.27 12.98 -7.30
N ASN A 174 2.73 12.73 -8.50
CA ASN A 174 3.53 12.62 -9.70
C ASN A 174 4.19 13.95 -10.11
N LEU A 175 3.61 15.10 -9.72
CA LEU A 175 4.26 16.41 -9.85
C LEU A 175 5.47 16.60 -8.92
N VAL A 176 5.53 15.83 -7.83
CA VAL A 176 6.65 15.87 -6.88
C VAL A 176 7.72 14.84 -7.25
N ILE A 177 7.26 13.67 -7.75
CA ILE A 177 8.11 12.53 -8.10
C ILE A 177 7.62 12.00 -9.45
N ASP A 178 8.32 12.31 -10.50
CA ASP A 178 8.05 11.84 -11.87
C ASP A 178 8.49 10.38 -12.00
N CYS A 179 7.56 9.45 -11.76
CA CYS A 179 7.84 8.02 -11.81
C CYS A 179 6.56 7.18 -12.02
N PRO A 180 6.69 5.89 -12.38
CA PRO A 180 5.58 4.95 -12.44
C PRO A 180 4.82 4.82 -11.12
N VAL A 181 3.55 4.41 -11.23
CA VAL A 181 2.64 4.16 -10.11
C VAL A 181 2.20 2.70 -10.12
N ILE A 182 2.25 2.06 -8.96
CA ILE A 182 1.78 0.69 -8.76
C ILE A 182 0.64 0.71 -7.74
N ILE A 183 -0.52 0.23 -8.17
CA ILE A 183 -1.68 -0.02 -7.30
C ILE A 183 -1.55 -1.43 -6.76
N SER A 184 -1.41 -1.58 -5.45
CA SER A 184 -1.16 -2.86 -4.79
C SER A 184 -2.12 -3.11 -3.62
N GLY A 185 -2.08 -4.27 -3.01
CA GLY A 185 -2.87 -4.61 -1.83
C GLY A 185 -4.23 -5.21 -2.12
N TYR A 186 -5.09 -5.22 -1.11
CA TYR A 186 -6.36 -5.95 -1.08
C TYR A 186 -7.31 -5.62 -2.24
N LEU A 187 -7.39 -4.34 -2.66
CA LEU A 187 -8.25 -3.93 -3.76
C LEU A 187 -7.64 -4.18 -5.14
N ALA A 188 -6.33 -4.38 -5.26
CA ALA A 188 -5.65 -4.52 -6.53
C ALA A 188 -6.29 -5.58 -7.47
N PRO A 189 -6.65 -6.79 -7.01
CA PRO A 189 -7.25 -7.80 -7.87
C PRO A 189 -8.63 -7.44 -8.45
N TYR A 190 -9.28 -6.40 -7.95
CA TYR A 190 -10.59 -5.97 -8.44
C TYR A 190 -10.51 -4.94 -9.57
N PHE A 191 -9.32 -4.34 -9.79
CA PHE A 191 -9.15 -3.39 -10.90
C PHE A 191 -9.20 -4.10 -12.25
N MET A 192 -10.06 -3.60 -13.12
CA MET A 192 -10.15 -4.02 -14.51
C MET A 192 -9.35 -3.05 -15.40
N GLU A 193 -9.03 -3.47 -16.62
CA GLU A 193 -8.35 -2.59 -17.58
C GLU A 193 -9.15 -1.30 -17.85
N SER A 194 -10.48 -1.39 -17.86
CA SER A 194 -11.36 -0.22 -17.99
C SER A 194 -11.17 0.79 -16.85
N ASP A 195 -10.90 0.31 -15.62
CA ASP A 195 -10.68 1.17 -14.45
C ASP A 195 -9.33 1.89 -14.57
N LEU A 196 -8.30 1.19 -15.04
CA LEU A 196 -6.98 1.78 -15.27
C LEU A 196 -7.00 2.82 -16.39
N LEU A 197 -7.74 2.59 -17.45
CA LEU A 197 -7.92 3.57 -18.52
C LEU A 197 -8.72 4.79 -18.03
N TYR A 198 -9.77 4.57 -17.23
CA TYR A 198 -10.51 5.66 -16.62
C TYR A 198 -9.61 6.50 -15.68
N LEU A 199 -8.88 5.82 -14.79
CA LEU A 199 -7.95 6.44 -13.86
C LEU A 199 -6.88 7.25 -14.59
N LEU A 200 -6.28 6.68 -15.65
CA LEU A 200 -5.29 7.34 -16.48
C LEU A 200 -5.85 8.61 -17.15
N ASN A 201 -7.06 8.53 -17.70
CA ASN A 201 -7.74 9.68 -18.27
C ASN A 201 -7.94 10.79 -17.24
N LYS A 202 -8.38 10.44 -16.02
CA LYS A 202 -8.58 11.39 -14.92
C LYS A 202 -7.28 12.00 -14.39
N ILE A 203 -6.20 11.24 -14.34
CA ILE A 203 -4.85 11.76 -14.03
C ILE A 203 -4.45 12.80 -15.07
N ASN A 204 -4.66 12.49 -16.34
CA ASN A 204 -4.20 13.29 -17.47
C ASN A 204 -5.09 14.52 -17.77
N GLU A 205 -6.37 14.50 -17.38
CA GLU A 205 -7.36 15.55 -17.67
C GLU A 205 -6.88 16.96 -17.25
N HIS A 206 -6.15 17.05 -16.13
CA HIS A 206 -5.63 18.31 -15.59
C HIS A 206 -4.11 18.27 -15.34
N SER A 207 -3.41 17.35 -15.98
CA SER A 207 -1.96 17.17 -15.80
C SER A 207 -1.19 18.03 -16.78
N LEU A 208 -0.08 18.63 -16.33
CA LEU A 208 0.84 19.36 -17.20
C LEU A 208 1.58 18.40 -18.15
N PHE A 209 1.92 17.21 -17.65
CA PHE A 209 2.58 16.15 -18.41
C PHE A 209 1.68 14.91 -18.40
N GLN A 210 1.63 14.23 -19.54
CA GLN A 210 0.76 13.06 -19.70
C GLN A 210 1.46 11.80 -19.17
N MET A 211 0.82 11.11 -18.24
CA MET A 211 1.18 9.75 -17.84
C MET A 211 0.75 8.78 -18.94
N THR A 212 1.58 7.80 -19.25
CA THR A 212 1.27 6.74 -20.23
C THR A 212 0.78 5.48 -19.52
N ARG A 213 0.13 4.57 -20.28
CA ARG A 213 -0.49 3.37 -19.71
C ARG A 213 0.53 2.43 -19.04
N ASP A 214 1.74 2.35 -19.56
CA ASP A 214 2.85 1.55 -19.03
C ASP A 214 3.44 2.11 -17.72
N GLN A 215 3.14 3.35 -17.39
CA GLN A 215 3.51 3.96 -16.11
C GLN A 215 2.50 3.68 -14.98
N LEU A 216 1.37 3.04 -15.29
CA LEU A 216 0.35 2.68 -14.31
C LEU A 216 0.14 1.16 -14.31
N SER A 217 0.45 0.49 -13.20
CA SER A 217 0.35 -0.97 -13.08
C SER A 217 -0.38 -1.40 -11.81
N VAL A 218 -0.73 -2.68 -11.77
CA VAL A 218 -1.43 -3.31 -10.63
C VAL A 218 -0.60 -4.48 -10.14
N GLY A 219 -0.38 -4.55 -8.82
CA GLY A 219 0.31 -5.65 -8.18
C GLY A 219 -0.51 -6.94 -8.14
N GLU A 220 0.17 -8.09 -8.22
CA GLU A 220 -0.48 -9.39 -8.45
C GLU A 220 -0.92 -10.13 -7.17
N HIS A 221 -0.41 -9.75 -5.98
CA HIS A 221 -0.51 -10.58 -4.77
C HIS A 221 -1.65 -10.19 -3.81
N GLY A 222 -2.42 -9.14 -4.14
CA GLY A 222 -3.58 -8.71 -3.37
C GLY A 222 -3.27 -8.49 -1.89
N GLN A 223 -4.11 -9.02 -1.00
CA GLN A 223 -3.96 -8.87 0.45
C GLN A 223 -2.67 -9.49 1.02
N TYR A 224 -2.01 -10.38 0.29
CA TYR A 224 -0.79 -11.05 0.75
C TYR A 224 0.49 -10.27 0.43
N THR A 225 0.40 -9.20 -0.34
CA THR A 225 1.55 -8.37 -0.74
C THR A 225 2.47 -7.99 0.42
N PRO A 226 1.99 -7.45 1.57
CA PRO A 226 2.88 -7.10 2.68
C PRO A 226 3.57 -8.31 3.31
N ALA A 227 2.87 -9.43 3.43
CA ALA A 227 3.45 -10.64 4.04
C ALA A 227 4.54 -11.26 3.17
N ILE A 228 4.30 -11.32 1.85
CA ILE A 228 5.31 -11.80 0.89
C ILE A 228 6.49 -10.84 0.86
N GLY A 229 6.26 -9.53 0.79
CA GLY A 229 7.30 -8.51 0.80
C GLY A 229 8.18 -8.59 2.04
N ALA A 230 7.58 -8.66 3.23
CA ALA A 230 8.33 -8.81 4.47
C ALA A 230 9.20 -10.08 4.49
N SER A 231 8.74 -11.18 3.85
CA SER A 231 9.53 -12.41 3.76
C SER A 231 10.82 -12.25 2.94
N LEU A 232 10.87 -11.26 2.05
CA LEU A 232 12.06 -10.96 1.25
C LEU A 232 13.27 -10.57 2.11
N HIS A 233 13.06 -10.11 3.35
CA HIS A 233 14.15 -9.87 4.28
C HIS A 233 15.07 -11.10 4.40
N TYR A 234 14.52 -12.26 4.69
CA TYR A 234 15.30 -13.50 4.83
C TYR A 234 15.70 -14.10 3.48
N VAL A 235 14.89 -13.92 2.43
CA VAL A 235 15.27 -14.33 1.07
C VAL A 235 16.50 -13.57 0.59
N LYS A 236 16.54 -12.25 0.77
CA LYS A 236 17.69 -11.41 0.41
C LYS A 236 18.94 -11.77 1.20
N GLN A 237 18.80 -12.05 2.51
CA GLN A 237 19.90 -12.55 3.35
C GLN A 237 20.46 -13.88 2.84
N PHE A 238 19.57 -14.85 2.57
CA PHE A 238 19.96 -16.16 2.05
C PHE A 238 20.69 -16.07 0.70
N LEU A 239 20.27 -15.16 -0.16
CA LEU A 239 20.88 -14.93 -1.48
C LEU A 239 22.11 -14.00 -1.42
N ASN A 240 22.53 -13.52 -0.24
CA ASN A 240 23.59 -12.52 -0.05
C ASN A 240 23.35 -11.22 -0.83
N LEU A 241 22.10 -10.79 -0.95
CA LEU A 241 21.67 -9.55 -1.63
C LEU A 241 21.47 -8.37 -0.66
N THR A 242 21.73 -8.56 0.62
CA THR A 242 21.71 -7.48 1.62
C THR A 242 23.04 -6.69 1.56
N LYS A 243 22.92 -5.39 1.33
CA LYS A 243 24.04 -4.44 1.47
C LYS A 243 24.16 -3.98 2.91
#